data_bd1d0a7a3445f8b9d8cbdccf530ce76f
#
_entry.id   bd1d0a7a3445f8b9d8cbdccf530ce76f
#
_cell.length_a   1.000
_cell.length_b   1.000
_cell.length_c   1.000
_cell.angle_alpha   90.00
_cell.angle_beta   90.00
_cell.angle_gamma   90.00
#
_symmetry.space_group_name_H-M   'P 1'
#
loop_
_entity.id
_entity.type
_entity.pdbx_description
1 polymer ?
#
loop_
_entity_poly.entity_id
_entity_poly.type
_entity_poly.pdbx_seq_one_letter_code
_entity_poly.pdbx_strand_id
1 'polypeptide(L)'
;MADYTCYRTHTPIEIDGNLDKDVWMHTSRLPRFGKIADGSLVPFDTQAAMLWDEDNFYVSFQLEERDVWSTQEERRGLVWQENTVEVFISGQGAYYQLSLNPMNQTSEMVFIWKDSYIRGGRYDVAEFDLAVHRPMVFGGDNGPHAVRGMRWGFTHWRFPGLQTAVKVNGALNDRNS
;
A
#
# COMPACT_ATOMS: atom_id res chain seq x y z
N MET A 1 -6.01 -4.89 -18.08
CA MET A 1 -5.80 -4.05 -16.87
C MET A 1 -7.11 -3.33 -16.67
N ALA A 2 -7.67 -3.30 -15.47
CA ALA A 2 -8.91 -2.56 -15.23
C ALA A 2 -8.57 -1.08 -15.04
N ASP A 3 -9.29 -0.21 -15.71
CA ASP A 3 -9.17 1.23 -15.53
C ASP A 3 -10.09 1.69 -14.40
N TYR A 4 -9.59 2.58 -13.56
CA TYR A 4 -10.34 3.19 -12.47
C TYR A 4 -10.29 4.72 -12.59
N THR A 5 -11.45 5.35 -12.54
CA THR A 5 -11.52 6.81 -12.50
C THR A 5 -11.58 7.27 -11.05
N CYS A 6 -10.49 7.87 -10.57
CA CYS A 6 -10.44 8.49 -9.26
C CYS A 6 -11.05 9.88 -9.32
N TYR A 7 -12.20 10.08 -8.65
CA TYR A 7 -12.90 11.35 -8.67
C TYR A 7 -12.42 12.30 -7.57
N ARG A 8 -12.53 13.59 -7.84
CA ARG A 8 -12.28 14.62 -6.83
C ARG A 8 -13.46 14.69 -5.85
N THR A 9 -13.13 14.74 -4.56
CA THR A 9 -14.09 15.07 -3.51
C THR A 9 -14.00 16.55 -3.14
N HIS A 10 -15.15 17.13 -2.77
CA HIS A 10 -15.23 18.48 -2.19
C HIS A 10 -15.57 18.43 -0.70
N THR A 11 -15.79 17.24 -0.18
CA THR A 11 -16.10 17.02 1.23
C THR A 11 -14.85 16.54 1.94
N PRO A 12 -14.40 17.20 3.02
CA PRO A 12 -13.30 16.72 3.83
C PRO A 12 -13.57 15.29 4.36
N ILE A 13 -12.59 14.43 4.27
CA ILE A 13 -12.68 13.05 4.73
C ILE A 13 -11.87 12.89 6.01
N GLU A 14 -12.54 12.58 7.11
CA GLU A 14 -11.89 12.18 8.35
C GLU A 14 -11.39 10.75 8.23
N ILE A 15 -10.14 10.52 8.62
CA ILE A 15 -9.49 9.21 8.57
C ILE A 15 -9.70 8.51 9.93
N ASP A 16 -10.82 7.80 10.05
CA ASP A 16 -11.27 7.13 11.28
C ASP A 16 -11.61 5.63 11.07
N GLY A 17 -11.37 5.11 9.86
CA GLY A 17 -11.69 3.73 9.49
C GLY A 17 -13.17 3.47 9.22
N ASN A 18 -14.03 4.49 9.36
CA ASN A 18 -15.46 4.35 9.06
C ASN A 18 -15.74 4.63 7.59
N LEU A 19 -16.21 3.63 6.87
CA LEU A 19 -16.58 3.73 5.46
C LEU A 19 -18.10 3.92 5.24
N ASP A 20 -18.91 3.95 6.32
CA ASP A 20 -20.34 4.25 6.27
C ASP A 20 -20.61 5.77 6.20
N LYS A 21 -19.83 6.46 5.38
CA LYS A 21 -19.95 7.90 5.09
C LYS A 21 -20.44 8.09 3.66
N ASP A 22 -21.30 9.07 3.46
CA ASP A 22 -21.88 9.37 2.14
C ASP A 22 -20.83 9.46 1.03
N VAL A 23 -19.69 10.07 1.32
CA VAL A 23 -18.58 10.20 0.37
C VAL A 23 -18.05 8.85 -0.12
N TRP A 24 -17.98 7.84 0.74
CA TRP A 24 -17.54 6.51 0.37
C TRP A 24 -18.66 5.65 -0.22
N MET A 25 -19.88 5.80 0.27
CA MET A 25 -21.04 5.04 -0.23
C MET A 25 -21.36 5.32 -1.70
N HIS A 26 -21.12 6.55 -2.16
CA HIS A 26 -21.37 6.96 -3.54
C HIS A 26 -20.12 6.89 -4.45
N THR A 27 -18.98 6.47 -3.91
CA THR A 27 -17.74 6.33 -4.69
C THR A 27 -17.73 5.00 -5.43
N SER A 28 -17.36 5.03 -6.70
CA SER A 28 -17.16 3.83 -7.49
C SER A 28 -16.10 2.92 -6.85
N ARG A 29 -16.37 1.64 -6.81
CA ARG A 29 -15.44 0.62 -6.31
C ARG A 29 -14.58 0.08 -7.43
N LEU A 30 -13.35 -0.34 -7.10
CA LEU A 30 -12.56 -1.18 -8.00
C LEU A 30 -13.30 -2.52 -8.27
N PRO A 31 -13.04 -3.15 -9.41
CA PRO A 31 -13.48 -4.52 -9.62
C PRO A 31 -13.02 -5.41 -8.47
N ARG A 32 -13.82 -6.46 -8.20
CA ARG A 32 -13.50 -7.43 -7.15
C ARG A 32 -12.08 -7.97 -7.31
N PHE A 33 -11.35 -8.05 -6.21
CA PHE A 33 -10.01 -8.62 -6.20
C PHE A 33 -10.06 -10.12 -6.49
N GLY A 34 -9.03 -10.59 -7.17
CA GLY A 34 -8.82 -12.00 -7.49
C GLY A 34 -7.44 -12.47 -7.07
N LYS A 35 -7.20 -13.75 -7.17
CA LYS A 35 -5.88 -14.31 -6.90
C LYS A 35 -4.84 -13.73 -7.86
N ILE A 36 -3.69 -13.35 -7.33
CA ILE A 36 -2.61 -12.77 -8.13
C ILE A 36 -2.05 -13.74 -9.18
N ALA A 37 -2.16 -15.05 -8.95
CA ALA A 37 -1.60 -16.06 -9.82
C ALA A 37 -2.35 -16.21 -11.15
N ASP A 38 -3.69 -16.14 -11.11
CA ASP A 38 -4.55 -16.49 -12.24
C ASP A 38 -5.78 -15.60 -12.41
N GLY A 39 -5.97 -14.63 -11.51
CA GLY A 39 -7.15 -13.75 -11.51
C GLY A 39 -8.44 -14.41 -11.06
N SER A 40 -8.42 -15.68 -10.64
CA SER A 40 -9.62 -16.38 -10.17
C SER A 40 -10.18 -15.71 -8.91
N LEU A 41 -11.50 -15.84 -8.72
CA LEU A 41 -12.17 -15.26 -7.55
C LEU A 41 -11.66 -15.87 -6.25
N VAL A 42 -11.55 -15.04 -5.24
CA VAL A 42 -11.28 -15.44 -3.85
C VAL A 42 -12.60 -15.63 -3.09
N PRO A 43 -12.63 -16.46 -2.03
CA PRO A 43 -13.87 -16.75 -1.29
C PRO A 43 -14.40 -15.52 -0.53
N PHE A 44 -13.52 -14.64 -0.09
CA PHE A 44 -13.87 -13.43 0.66
C PHE A 44 -13.77 -12.20 -0.23
N ASP A 45 -14.69 -11.25 -0.06
CA ASP A 45 -14.72 -10.06 -0.88
C ASP A 45 -13.73 -9.01 -0.36
N THR A 46 -13.01 -8.41 -1.29
CA THR A 46 -12.17 -7.24 -1.04
C THR A 46 -12.56 -6.16 -2.04
N GLN A 47 -12.93 -5.02 -1.52
CA GLN A 47 -13.28 -3.83 -2.30
C GLN A 47 -12.35 -2.69 -1.94
N ALA A 48 -12.02 -1.89 -2.94
CA ALA A 48 -11.27 -0.66 -2.72
C ALA A 48 -11.90 0.50 -3.49
N ALA A 49 -11.73 1.71 -2.98
CA ALA A 49 -12.12 2.93 -3.66
C ALA A 49 -11.11 4.03 -3.38
N MET A 50 -11.00 4.97 -4.32
CA MET A 50 -10.05 6.07 -4.23
C MET A 50 -10.74 7.40 -4.54
N LEU A 51 -10.33 8.42 -3.82
CA LEU A 51 -10.73 9.81 -4.02
C LEU A 51 -9.51 10.72 -3.89
N TRP A 52 -9.63 11.95 -4.31
CA TRP A 52 -8.60 12.96 -4.09
C TRP A 52 -9.24 14.34 -3.88
N ASP A 53 -8.51 15.21 -3.19
CA ASP A 53 -8.77 16.64 -3.12
C ASP A 53 -7.52 17.44 -3.48
N GLU A 54 -7.45 18.72 -3.15
CA GLU A 54 -6.30 19.55 -3.49
C GLU A 54 -5.03 19.15 -2.74
N ASP A 55 -5.19 18.59 -1.54
CA ASP A 55 -4.09 18.32 -0.62
C ASP A 55 -3.80 16.82 -0.43
N ASN A 56 -4.81 15.94 -0.69
CA ASN A 56 -4.74 14.55 -0.29
C ASN A 56 -5.20 13.59 -1.39
N PHE A 57 -4.61 12.40 -1.33
CA PHE A 57 -5.08 11.21 -2.03
C PHE A 57 -5.60 10.21 -1.01
N TYR A 58 -6.85 9.80 -1.15
CA TYR A 58 -7.56 8.92 -0.22
C TYR A 58 -7.72 7.54 -0.82
N VAL A 59 -7.42 6.51 -0.04
CA VAL A 59 -7.64 5.12 -0.41
C VAL A 59 -8.42 4.43 0.69
N SER A 60 -9.49 3.74 0.35
CA SER A 60 -10.27 2.93 1.26
C SER A 60 -10.24 1.47 0.85
N PHE A 61 -10.21 0.58 1.83
CA PHE A 61 -10.37 -0.86 1.65
C PHE A 61 -11.48 -1.35 2.57
N GLN A 62 -12.33 -2.22 2.04
CA GLN A 62 -13.31 -2.99 2.78
C GLN A 62 -13.09 -4.46 2.47
N LEU A 63 -12.81 -5.25 3.50
CA LEU A 63 -12.45 -6.66 3.38
C LEU A 63 -13.39 -7.52 4.20
N GLU A 64 -13.75 -8.68 3.64
CA GLU A 64 -14.30 -9.81 4.38
C GLU A 64 -13.15 -10.75 4.73
N GLU A 65 -13.03 -11.13 6.00
CA GLU A 65 -12.05 -12.08 6.47
C GLU A 65 -12.61 -12.84 7.67
N ARG A 66 -12.38 -14.15 7.73
CA ARG A 66 -12.80 -14.98 8.88
C ARG A 66 -11.90 -14.81 10.07
N ASP A 67 -10.59 -14.84 9.80
CA ASP A 67 -9.54 -14.81 10.81
C ASP A 67 -8.74 -13.52 10.66
N VAL A 68 -9.25 -12.42 11.20
CA VAL A 68 -8.51 -11.17 11.21
C VAL A 68 -7.44 -11.25 12.29
N TRP A 69 -6.18 -11.32 11.87
CA TRP A 69 -5.08 -11.45 12.80
C TRP A 69 -3.85 -10.62 12.38
N SER A 70 -3.10 -10.19 13.38
CA SER A 70 -1.77 -9.62 13.24
C SER A 70 -1.02 -9.71 14.56
N THR A 71 0.27 -9.96 14.50
CA THR A 71 1.19 -9.97 15.65
C THR A 71 2.20 -8.83 15.57
N GLN A 72 2.24 -8.11 14.44
CA GLN A 72 3.16 -6.98 14.25
C GLN A 72 2.57 -5.74 14.91
N GLU A 73 3.10 -5.39 16.08
CA GLU A 73 2.71 -4.21 16.87
C GLU A 73 3.62 -3.02 16.61
N GLU A 74 4.76 -3.26 15.97
CA GLU A 74 5.73 -2.22 15.70
C GLU A 74 5.64 -1.72 14.26
N ARG A 75 5.75 -0.40 14.12
CA ARG A 75 5.98 0.22 12.82
C ARG A 75 7.25 -0.34 12.18
N ARG A 76 7.22 -0.68 10.90
CA ARG A 76 8.29 -1.35 10.13
C ARG A 76 8.44 -2.85 10.42
N GLY A 77 7.50 -3.46 11.13
CA GLY A 77 7.41 -4.91 11.20
C GLY A 77 7.21 -5.53 9.81
N LEU A 78 7.31 -6.85 9.75
CA LEU A 78 7.05 -7.62 8.52
C LEU A 78 5.54 -7.75 8.28
N VAL A 79 4.82 -6.61 8.25
CA VAL A 79 3.34 -6.57 8.19
C VAL A 79 2.78 -7.32 6.98
N TRP A 80 3.55 -7.43 5.90
CA TRP A 80 3.15 -8.18 4.70
C TRP A 80 3.14 -9.70 4.86
N GLN A 81 3.61 -10.24 5.99
CA GLN A 81 3.56 -11.68 6.28
C GLN A 81 2.26 -12.11 6.95
N GLU A 82 1.39 -11.16 7.26
CA GLU A 82 0.14 -11.35 7.99
C GLU A 82 -1.03 -10.74 7.19
N ASN A 83 -2.21 -10.62 7.80
CA ASN A 83 -3.29 -9.90 7.13
C ASN A 83 -2.85 -8.46 6.86
N THR A 84 -2.90 -8.04 5.62
CA THR A 84 -2.46 -6.71 5.21
C THR A 84 -3.15 -6.24 3.95
N VAL A 85 -3.26 -4.92 3.81
CA VAL A 85 -3.54 -4.26 2.53
C VAL A 85 -2.31 -3.48 2.09
N GLU A 86 -2.11 -3.41 0.78
CA GLU A 86 -0.96 -2.73 0.22
C GLU A 86 -1.37 -1.74 -0.87
N VAL A 87 -0.71 -0.60 -0.87
CA VAL A 87 -0.85 0.44 -1.89
C VAL A 87 0.50 0.68 -2.53
N PHE A 88 0.54 0.62 -3.86
CA PHE A 88 1.72 0.91 -4.65
C PHE A 88 1.47 2.16 -5.49
N ILE A 89 2.27 3.20 -5.29
CA ILE A 89 2.19 4.44 -6.06
C ILE A 89 3.44 4.57 -6.92
N SER A 90 3.26 4.46 -8.22
CA SER A 90 4.36 4.48 -9.17
C SER A 90 4.58 5.87 -9.77
N GLY A 91 5.84 6.25 -9.87
CA GLY A 91 6.31 7.45 -10.54
C GLY A 91 7.41 7.13 -11.58
N GLN A 92 8.09 8.18 -12.02
CA GLN A 92 9.20 8.03 -12.96
C GLN A 92 10.43 7.45 -12.27
N GLY A 93 10.72 6.20 -12.53
CA GLY A 93 11.94 5.54 -12.05
C GLY A 93 11.91 5.07 -10.59
N ALA A 94 10.79 5.25 -9.90
CA ALA A 94 10.61 4.81 -8.52
C ALA A 94 9.15 4.46 -8.24
N TYR A 95 8.90 3.76 -7.15
CA TYR A 95 7.56 3.60 -6.58
C TYR A 95 7.62 3.58 -5.06
N TYR A 96 6.52 4.02 -4.47
CA TYR A 96 6.26 3.94 -3.04
C TYR A 96 5.35 2.75 -2.75
N GLN A 97 5.66 2.02 -1.70
CA GLN A 97 4.85 0.93 -1.16
C GLN A 97 4.46 1.26 0.28
N LEU A 98 3.17 1.18 0.54
CA LEU A 98 2.59 1.22 1.87
C LEU A 98 1.91 -0.11 2.14
N SER A 99 2.24 -0.76 3.25
CA SER A 99 1.52 -1.90 3.79
C SER A 99 0.89 -1.50 5.11
N LEU A 100 -0.36 -1.88 5.34
CA LEU A 100 -1.14 -1.57 6.54
C LEU A 100 -1.80 -2.84 7.07
N ASN A 101 -1.61 -3.15 8.36
CA ASN A 101 -2.18 -4.30 9.02
C ASN A 101 -3.45 -3.96 9.84
N PRO A 102 -4.21 -4.97 10.34
CA PRO A 102 -5.41 -4.75 11.14
C PRO A 102 -5.19 -4.00 12.46
N MET A 103 -3.96 -3.96 12.98
CA MET A 103 -3.59 -3.21 14.18
C MET A 103 -3.21 -1.76 13.90
N ASN A 104 -3.47 -1.28 12.68
CA ASN A 104 -3.09 0.05 12.21
C ASN A 104 -1.58 0.32 12.23
N GLN A 105 -0.78 -0.73 12.08
CA GLN A 105 0.67 -0.59 11.91
C GLN A 105 1.01 -0.51 10.44
N THR A 106 1.96 0.36 10.12
CA THR A 106 2.38 0.61 8.74
C THR A 106 3.83 0.19 8.49
N SER A 107 4.06 -0.34 7.30
CA SER A 107 5.40 -0.46 6.72
C SER A 107 5.46 0.34 5.43
N GLU A 108 6.42 1.24 5.34
CA GLU A 108 6.62 2.12 4.20
C GLU A 108 7.97 1.85 3.55
N MET A 109 8.00 1.82 2.21
CA MET A 109 9.23 1.64 1.46
C MET A 109 9.20 2.44 0.17
N VAL A 110 10.31 3.08 -0.16
CA VAL A 110 10.53 3.66 -1.48
C VAL A 110 11.49 2.77 -2.26
N PHE A 111 11.07 2.37 -3.44
CA PHE A 111 11.91 1.62 -4.37
C PHE A 111 12.33 2.50 -5.52
N ILE A 112 13.64 2.52 -5.80
CA ILE A 112 14.22 3.22 -6.93
C ILE A 112 14.85 2.20 -7.88
N TRP A 113 14.46 2.21 -9.14
CA TRP A 113 15.05 1.33 -10.14
C TRP A 113 16.51 1.67 -10.35
N LYS A 114 17.36 0.66 -10.45
CA LYS A 114 18.81 0.84 -10.58
C LYS A 114 19.19 1.70 -11.80
N ASP A 115 18.48 1.53 -12.89
CA ASP A 115 18.69 2.31 -14.13
C ASP A 115 18.27 3.78 -14.00
N SER A 116 17.45 4.11 -13.00
CA SER A 116 16.97 5.46 -12.71
C SER A 116 17.79 6.19 -11.63
N TYR A 117 18.63 5.45 -10.90
CA TYR A 117 19.55 6.02 -9.90
C TYR A 117 20.85 6.46 -10.61
N ILE A 118 20.85 7.69 -11.09
CA ILE A 118 21.95 8.26 -11.90
C ILE A 118 22.63 9.36 -11.09
N ARG A 119 23.97 9.39 -11.11
CA ARG A 119 24.76 10.45 -10.44
C ARG A 119 24.36 11.83 -10.98
N GLY A 120 24.07 12.76 -10.06
CA GLY A 120 23.56 14.09 -10.39
C GLY A 120 22.10 14.11 -10.87
N GLY A 121 21.41 12.96 -10.85
CA GLY A 121 20.00 12.84 -11.24
C GLY A 121 19.03 13.07 -10.08
N ARG A 122 17.74 12.88 -10.37
CA ARG A 122 16.63 13.13 -9.43
C ARG A 122 16.78 12.41 -8.09
N TYR A 123 17.36 11.22 -8.07
CA TYR A 123 17.47 10.37 -6.87
C TYR A 123 18.86 10.42 -6.22
N ASP A 124 19.81 11.17 -6.80
CA ASP A 124 21.13 11.40 -6.19
C ASP A 124 21.06 12.57 -5.19
N VAL A 125 20.32 12.34 -4.13
CA VAL A 125 20.05 13.30 -3.05
C VAL A 125 20.27 12.60 -1.70
N ALA A 126 20.46 13.40 -0.64
CA ALA A 126 20.79 12.89 0.68
C ALA A 126 19.82 11.83 1.23
N GLU A 127 18.53 12.00 0.92
CA GLU A 127 17.46 11.08 1.32
C GLU A 127 17.61 9.67 0.73
N PHE A 128 18.33 9.54 -0.37
CA PHE A 128 18.54 8.25 -1.07
C PHE A 128 20.02 7.90 -1.23
N ASP A 129 20.91 8.49 -0.41
CA ASP A 129 22.32 8.16 -0.44
C ASP A 129 22.57 6.69 -0.08
N LEU A 130 23.12 5.92 -1.04
CA LEU A 130 23.35 4.49 -0.93
C LEU A 130 24.37 4.14 0.17
N ALA A 131 25.36 4.99 0.38
CA ALA A 131 26.41 4.78 1.39
C ALA A 131 25.89 5.00 2.81
N VAL A 132 24.98 5.98 2.97
CA VAL A 132 24.39 6.32 4.26
C VAL A 132 23.28 5.35 4.63
N HIS A 133 22.31 5.13 3.73
CA HIS A 133 21.08 4.40 4.05
C HIS A 133 21.18 2.88 3.79
N ARG A 134 22.16 2.44 3.01
CA ARG A 134 22.41 1.02 2.73
C ARG A 134 21.12 0.26 2.38
N PRO A 135 20.41 0.67 1.33
CA PRO A 135 19.12 0.10 0.99
C PRO A 135 19.23 -1.38 0.64
N MET A 136 18.14 -2.11 0.84
CA MET A 136 18.05 -3.49 0.37
C MET A 136 18.01 -3.54 -1.15
N VAL A 137 18.56 -4.60 -1.73
CA VAL A 137 18.56 -4.84 -3.18
C VAL A 137 17.48 -5.88 -3.49
N PHE A 138 16.59 -5.56 -4.38
CA PHE A 138 15.52 -6.44 -4.83
C PHE A 138 15.60 -6.67 -6.33
N GLY A 139 15.10 -7.83 -6.75
CA GLY A 139 15.04 -8.20 -8.16
C GLY A 139 16.35 -8.81 -8.66
N GLY A 140 16.26 -9.41 -9.81
CA GLY A 140 17.32 -10.07 -10.56
C GLY A 140 16.70 -10.63 -11.84
N ASP A 141 17.52 -11.11 -12.74
CA ASP A 141 17.11 -11.52 -14.09
C ASP A 141 16.25 -12.80 -14.16
N ASN A 142 15.93 -13.42 -13.02
CA ASN A 142 15.36 -14.75 -12.95
C ASN A 142 14.01 -14.77 -12.22
N GLY A 143 12.93 -14.37 -12.88
CA GLY A 143 11.59 -14.59 -12.34
C GLY A 143 10.48 -14.10 -13.26
N PRO A 144 9.26 -14.66 -13.14
CA PRO A 144 8.12 -14.27 -13.97
C PRO A 144 7.66 -12.82 -13.79
N HIS A 145 8.25 -12.11 -12.81
CA HIS A 145 7.97 -10.71 -12.51
C HIS A 145 9.21 -9.79 -12.68
N ALA A 146 10.23 -10.23 -13.40
CA ALA A 146 11.41 -9.43 -13.73
C ALA A 146 11.06 -8.31 -14.73
N VAL A 147 10.17 -7.39 -14.32
CA VAL A 147 9.61 -6.39 -15.23
C VAL A 147 10.62 -5.29 -15.57
N ARG A 148 11.62 -5.01 -14.73
CA ARG A 148 12.56 -3.90 -14.93
C ARG A 148 13.94 -4.09 -14.27
N GLY A 149 14.30 -5.30 -13.90
CA GLY A 149 15.60 -5.58 -13.28
C GLY A 149 15.70 -5.19 -11.81
N MET A 150 16.89 -4.78 -11.39
CA MET A 150 17.21 -4.51 -9.99
C MET A 150 16.66 -3.15 -9.50
N ARG A 151 16.31 -3.09 -8.22
CA ARG A 151 15.89 -1.88 -7.52
C ARG A 151 16.46 -1.79 -6.11
N TRP A 152 16.63 -0.55 -5.65
CA TRP A 152 17.02 -0.22 -4.29
C TRP A 152 15.78 0.04 -3.44
N GLY A 153 15.62 -0.66 -2.31
CA GLY A 153 14.50 -0.50 -1.37
C GLY A 153 14.93 0.26 -0.11
N PHE A 154 14.39 1.44 0.09
CA PHE A 154 14.67 2.33 1.21
C PHE A 154 13.57 2.23 2.25
N THR A 155 13.85 1.60 3.38
CA THR A 155 12.91 1.36 4.49
C THR A 155 12.88 2.48 5.54
N HIS A 156 13.88 3.36 5.53
CA HIS A 156 13.95 4.50 6.46
C HIS A 156 13.03 5.65 6.04
N TRP A 157 12.61 5.66 4.79
CA TRP A 157 11.78 6.72 4.23
C TRP A 157 10.37 6.70 4.80
N ARG A 158 9.78 7.87 5.00
CA ARG A 158 8.43 8.04 5.52
C ARG A 158 7.72 9.14 4.77
N PHE A 159 6.46 8.91 4.46
CA PHE A 159 5.62 9.95 3.93
C PHE A 159 5.10 10.84 5.08
N PRO A 160 5.49 12.13 5.13
CA PRO A 160 5.21 12.97 6.31
C PRO A 160 3.72 13.27 6.52
N GLY A 161 2.90 13.18 5.46
CA GLY A 161 1.45 13.41 5.50
C GLY A 161 0.59 12.14 5.61
N LEU A 162 1.20 10.95 5.82
CA LEU A 162 0.43 9.72 5.90
C LEU A 162 -0.47 9.70 7.13
N GLN A 163 -1.75 9.46 6.90
CA GLN A 163 -2.74 9.18 7.94
C GLN A 163 -3.40 7.83 7.63
N THR A 164 -3.56 6.99 8.64
CA THR A 164 -4.19 5.66 8.51
C THR A 164 -5.15 5.42 9.65
N ALA A 165 -6.23 4.69 9.38
CA ALA A 165 -7.15 4.19 10.39
C ALA A 165 -7.71 2.84 9.95
N VAL A 166 -7.92 1.95 10.91
CA VAL A 166 -8.50 0.64 10.70
C VAL A 166 -9.67 0.45 11.66
N LYS A 167 -10.78 -0.08 11.15
CA LYS A 167 -11.94 -0.49 11.92
C LYS A 167 -12.18 -1.98 11.66
N VAL A 168 -12.10 -2.79 12.71
CA VAL A 168 -12.42 -4.22 12.65
C VAL A 168 -13.81 -4.42 13.22
N ASN A 169 -14.70 -5.00 12.44
CA ASN A 169 -16.05 -5.40 12.88
C ASN A 169 -15.98 -6.88 13.26
N GLY A 170 -15.85 -7.19 14.54
CA GLY A 170 -15.65 -8.53 15.06
C GLY A 170 -14.42 -8.62 15.96
N ALA A 171 -13.91 -9.83 16.13
CA ALA A 171 -12.72 -10.09 16.95
C ALA A 171 -11.45 -9.96 16.13
N LEU A 172 -10.42 -9.36 16.72
CA LEU A 172 -9.06 -9.34 16.21
C LEU A 172 -8.23 -10.36 17.01
N ASN A 173 -7.44 -11.16 16.31
CA ASN A 173 -6.59 -12.20 16.89
C ASN A 173 -7.37 -13.33 17.64
N ASP A 174 -8.64 -13.50 17.34
CA ASP A 174 -9.43 -14.63 17.85
C ASP A 174 -9.33 -15.83 16.89
N ARG A 175 -8.43 -16.75 17.21
CA ARG A 175 -8.23 -17.99 16.43
C ARG A 175 -9.24 -19.09 16.75
N ASN A 176 -10.26 -18.80 17.52
CA ASN A 176 -11.27 -19.77 17.99
C ASN A 176 -12.63 -19.60 17.29
N SER A 177 -12.72 -18.85 16.21
CA SER A 177 -13.95 -18.67 15.45
C SER A 177 -14.06 -19.63 14.27
#